data_f6ec7e07221a47146e6c9bef425002f5
#
_entry.id   f6ec7e07221a47146e6c9bef425002f5
#
_cell.length_a   1.000
_cell.length_b   1.000
_cell.length_c   1.000
_cell.angle_alpha   90.00
_cell.angle_beta   90.00
_cell.angle_gamma   90.00
#
_symmetry.space_group_name_H-M   'P 1'
#
loop_
_entity.id
_entity.type
_entity.pdbx_description
1 polymer ?
#
loop_
_entity_poly.entity_id
_entity_poly.type
_entity_poly.pdbx_seq_one_letter_code
_entity_poly.pdbx_strand_id
1 'polypeptide(L)'
;MCIRDSLCRGLASRGHQVDLIAGSGSWSYGGKLFLHKPPTTSRVSRAYRKIRFQLLALKAARSSDVVICFGRTDYLWALYATKLPLIIRFGNLVDQSTIDQIANYRKDRIALVGISHNQMQNLQSEIPVHVIHNAIDPKQYSFHSEASSPPYLAFLGRLTRNKGIDLAIEAATRIGMPLRIAGNVPDSEPGAREFFESEVEPRLGGDIEWIGPVGDKTKNELLGGATALLFPIQWPEPFANVIVESLACGCPVIGWNHGCVPEAITHGRTGYVVNSMPELLQAVLRAKNLDRQQCRDEVKHRFSSENLVDQYVELMDGLIRCPLIPGKQLA
;
A
#
# COMPACT_ATOMS: atom_id res chain seq x y z
N MET A 1 -6.56 -7.99 0.01
CA MET A 1 -5.36 -8.80 -0.36
C MET A 1 -4.15 -8.33 0.44
N CYS A 2 -3.26 -9.23 0.91
CA CYS A 2 -2.06 -8.89 1.68
C CYS A 2 -0.83 -8.92 0.76
N ILE A 3 -0.07 -7.84 0.69
CA ILE A 3 1.17 -7.74 -0.14
C ILE A 3 2.16 -8.86 0.20
N ARG A 4 2.32 -9.20 1.49
CA ARG A 4 3.15 -10.31 1.94
C ARG A 4 2.71 -11.63 1.29
N ASP A 5 1.42 -11.91 1.28
CA ASP A 5 0.89 -13.16 0.75
C ASP A 5 1.05 -13.24 -0.77
N SER A 6 0.90 -12.10 -1.47
CA SER A 6 1.18 -12.00 -2.92
C SER A 6 2.65 -12.28 -3.23
N LEU A 7 3.56 -11.70 -2.44
CA LEU A 7 5.00 -11.94 -2.58
C LEU A 7 5.35 -13.42 -2.29
N CYS A 8 4.86 -13.97 -1.18
CA CYS A 8 5.12 -15.37 -0.83
C CYS A 8 4.64 -16.33 -1.92
N ARG A 9 3.42 -16.11 -2.44
CA ARG A 9 2.85 -16.92 -3.53
C ARG A 9 3.68 -16.83 -4.79
N GLY A 10 4.05 -15.60 -5.18
CA GLY A 10 4.82 -15.34 -6.39
C GLY A 10 6.24 -15.91 -6.33
N LEU A 11 6.90 -15.84 -5.18
CA LEU A 11 8.21 -16.48 -4.97
C LEU A 11 8.10 -18.01 -5.05
N ALA A 12 7.10 -18.60 -4.37
CA ALA A 12 6.88 -20.04 -4.39
C ALA A 12 6.58 -20.56 -5.82
N SER A 13 5.79 -19.81 -6.60
CA SER A 13 5.50 -20.19 -8.01
C SER A 13 6.73 -20.15 -8.93
N ARG A 14 7.81 -19.47 -8.51
CA ARG A 14 9.10 -19.42 -9.21
C ARG A 14 10.12 -20.45 -8.68
N GLY A 15 9.68 -21.36 -7.79
CA GLY A 15 10.51 -22.42 -7.25
C GLY A 15 11.31 -22.05 -5.99
N HIS A 16 11.11 -20.85 -5.43
CA HIS A 16 11.71 -20.49 -4.16
C HIS A 16 10.99 -21.19 -3.00
N GLN A 17 11.74 -21.71 -2.05
CA GLN A 17 11.18 -22.19 -0.79
C GLN A 17 10.94 -21.00 0.15
N VAL A 18 9.68 -20.77 0.55
CA VAL A 18 9.28 -19.62 1.36
C VAL A 18 8.88 -20.06 2.76
N ASP A 19 9.79 -19.91 3.73
CA ASP A 19 9.49 -20.10 5.12
C ASP A 19 8.85 -18.81 5.71
N LEU A 20 7.77 -18.93 6.48
CA LEU A 20 7.02 -17.80 6.97
C LEU A 20 6.92 -17.79 8.49
N ILE A 21 7.25 -16.65 9.11
CA ILE A 21 6.96 -16.39 10.53
C ILE A 21 5.74 -15.48 10.60
N ALA A 22 4.63 -16.00 11.07
CA ALA A 22 3.37 -15.26 11.09
C ALA A 22 2.41 -15.70 12.21
N GLY A 23 1.31 -14.96 12.37
CA GLY A 23 0.25 -15.30 13.31
C GLY A 23 -0.56 -16.53 12.88
N SER A 24 -1.43 -17.01 13.78
CA SER A 24 -2.40 -18.06 13.48
C SER A 24 -3.33 -17.64 12.33
N GLY A 25 -3.71 -18.60 11.49
CA GLY A 25 -4.52 -18.34 10.29
C GLY A 25 -3.72 -17.91 9.04
N SER A 26 -2.40 -17.76 9.15
CA SER A 26 -1.53 -17.56 7.99
C SER A 26 -1.27 -18.87 7.26
N TRP A 27 -1.01 -18.78 5.96
CA TRP A 27 -0.75 -19.91 5.09
C TRP A 27 0.72 -19.92 4.63
N SER A 28 1.38 -21.11 4.59
CA SER A 28 2.71 -21.26 4.02
C SER A 28 2.59 -21.79 2.58
N TYR A 29 3.21 -21.11 1.65
CA TYR A 29 3.19 -21.46 0.22
C TYR A 29 4.28 -22.51 -0.08
N GLY A 30 4.13 -23.74 0.47
CA GLY A 30 5.07 -24.86 0.26
C GLY A 30 6.27 -24.92 1.21
N GLY A 31 6.54 -23.88 1.99
CA GLY A 31 7.59 -23.86 3.01
C GLY A 31 7.07 -24.13 4.41
N LYS A 32 7.90 -23.86 5.42
CA LYS A 32 7.55 -24.03 6.84
C LYS A 32 6.82 -22.82 7.37
N LEU A 33 5.79 -23.03 8.18
CA LEU A 33 5.09 -21.98 8.92
C LEU A 33 5.52 -22.01 10.39
N PHE A 34 6.16 -20.92 10.85
CA PHE A 34 6.54 -20.72 12.24
C PHE A 34 5.50 -19.80 12.90
N LEU A 35 4.66 -20.36 13.76
CA LEU A 35 3.58 -19.61 14.37
C LEU A 35 4.08 -18.69 15.49
N HIS A 36 3.75 -17.42 15.38
CA HIS A 36 3.97 -16.39 16.37
C HIS A 36 2.64 -15.95 16.99
N LYS A 37 2.54 -15.99 18.33
CA LYS A 37 1.30 -15.61 19.04
C LYS A 37 1.05 -14.09 18.97
N PRO A 38 -0.22 -13.65 18.91
CA PRO A 38 -0.59 -12.24 18.87
C PRO A 38 -0.14 -11.47 20.11
N PRO A 39 -0.09 -10.13 20.06
CA PRO A 39 0.27 -9.28 21.19
C PRO A 39 -0.68 -9.43 22.38
N THR A 40 -0.14 -9.36 23.60
CA THR A 40 -0.88 -9.29 24.86
C THR A 40 -0.59 -7.93 25.53
N THR A 41 -1.43 -7.52 26.47
CA THR A 41 -1.30 -6.24 27.19
C THR A 41 -0.15 -6.22 28.21
N SER A 42 0.23 -7.38 28.77
CA SER A 42 1.27 -7.50 29.79
C SER A 42 2.69 -7.20 29.27
N ARG A 43 3.45 -6.38 30.01
CA ARG A 43 4.86 -6.05 29.68
C ARG A 43 5.76 -7.29 29.66
N VAL A 44 5.64 -8.18 30.64
CA VAL A 44 6.43 -9.42 30.75
C VAL A 44 6.14 -10.34 29.57
N SER A 45 4.86 -10.49 29.23
CA SER A 45 4.44 -11.28 28.08
C SER A 45 4.93 -10.69 26.75
N ARG A 46 5.07 -9.37 26.64
CA ARG A 46 5.66 -8.71 25.47
C ARG A 46 7.15 -9.03 25.32
N ALA A 47 7.93 -8.93 26.40
CA ALA A 47 9.36 -9.24 26.40
C ALA A 47 9.61 -10.72 26.05
N TYR A 48 8.91 -11.65 26.71
CA TYR A 48 8.99 -13.08 26.39
C TYR A 48 8.69 -13.38 24.91
N ARG A 49 7.70 -12.73 24.34
CA ARG A 49 7.35 -12.91 22.92
C ARG A 49 8.39 -12.35 21.97
N LYS A 50 9.02 -11.21 22.31
CA LYS A 50 10.15 -10.68 21.51
C LYS A 50 11.28 -11.70 21.48
N ILE A 51 11.66 -12.26 22.63
CA ILE A 51 12.70 -13.29 22.73
C ILE A 51 12.31 -14.54 21.93
N ARG A 52 11.10 -15.04 22.13
CA ARG A 52 10.61 -16.21 21.38
C ARG A 52 10.62 -15.98 19.86
N PHE A 53 10.22 -14.77 19.40
CA PHE A 53 10.29 -14.43 18.00
C PHE A 53 11.71 -14.46 17.46
N GLN A 54 12.69 -13.93 18.23
CA GLN A 54 14.10 -13.95 17.85
C GLN A 54 14.61 -15.39 17.68
N LEU A 55 14.24 -16.29 18.60
CA LEU A 55 14.63 -17.71 18.50
C LEU A 55 14.00 -18.38 17.27
N LEU A 56 12.72 -18.08 16.97
CA LEU A 56 12.07 -18.56 15.74
C LEU A 56 12.74 -18.00 14.49
N ALA A 57 13.07 -16.71 14.49
CA ALA A 57 13.75 -16.05 13.38
C ALA A 57 15.14 -16.66 13.12
N LEU A 58 15.94 -16.88 14.17
CA LEU A 58 17.23 -17.55 14.04
C LEU A 58 17.09 -19.00 13.59
N LYS A 59 16.05 -19.72 14.03
CA LYS A 59 15.78 -21.10 13.57
C LYS A 59 15.43 -21.13 12.08
N ALA A 60 14.56 -20.24 11.63
CA ALA A 60 14.20 -20.13 10.20
C ALA A 60 15.41 -19.68 9.36
N ALA A 61 16.19 -18.72 9.86
CA ALA A 61 17.36 -18.17 9.20
C ALA A 61 18.45 -19.22 8.86
N ARG A 62 18.54 -20.31 9.63
CA ARG A 62 19.57 -21.36 9.40
C ARG A 62 19.48 -22.05 8.05
N SER A 63 18.31 -22.08 7.46
CA SER A 63 18.04 -22.73 6.16
C SER A 63 17.60 -21.73 5.07
N SER A 64 17.82 -20.43 5.31
CA SER A 64 17.42 -19.37 4.39
C SER A 64 18.63 -18.68 3.79
N ASP A 65 18.56 -18.27 2.53
CA ASP A 65 19.58 -17.48 1.85
C ASP A 65 19.39 -15.97 2.10
N VAL A 66 18.16 -15.55 2.36
CA VAL A 66 17.76 -14.15 2.61
C VAL A 66 16.54 -14.08 3.52
N VAL A 67 16.41 -12.99 4.28
CA VAL A 67 15.23 -12.69 5.10
C VAL A 67 14.57 -11.42 4.60
N ILE A 68 13.25 -11.44 4.42
CA ILE A 68 12.43 -10.26 4.12
C ILE A 68 11.57 -9.96 5.33
N CYS A 69 11.74 -8.77 5.92
CA CYS A 69 10.98 -8.30 7.07
C CYS A 69 9.96 -7.24 6.65
N PHE A 70 8.70 -7.39 7.08
CA PHE A 70 7.63 -6.42 6.87
C PHE A 70 7.46 -5.54 8.12
N GLY A 71 8.30 -4.53 8.26
CA GLY A 71 8.11 -3.35 9.10
C GLY A 71 8.27 -3.48 10.62
N ARG A 72 8.71 -4.63 11.17
CA ARG A 72 8.92 -4.78 12.63
C ARG A 72 10.39 -4.86 12.99
N THR A 73 11.09 -3.74 12.86
CA THR A 73 12.56 -3.65 13.05
C THR A 73 13.02 -4.03 14.45
N ASP A 74 12.22 -3.73 15.49
CA ASP A 74 12.48 -4.08 16.87
C ASP A 74 12.43 -5.59 17.19
N TYR A 75 12.10 -6.41 16.21
CA TYR A 75 12.12 -7.88 16.29
C TYR A 75 13.31 -8.50 15.53
N LEU A 76 14.27 -7.71 15.05
CA LEU A 76 15.34 -8.18 14.15
C LEU A 76 16.72 -8.21 14.81
N TRP A 77 16.87 -7.78 16.08
CA TRP A 77 18.19 -7.61 16.69
C TRP A 77 19.07 -8.87 16.64
N ALA A 78 18.50 -10.07 16.78
CA ALA A 78 19.26 -11.31 16.65
C ALA A 78 19.69 -11.59 15.20
N LEU A 79 18.92 -11.17 14.22
CA LEU A 79 19.25 -11.31 12.79
C LEU A 79 20.34 -10.32 12.37
N TYR A 80 20.41 -9.14 12.99
CA TYR A 80 21.51 -8.20 12.74
C TYR A 80 22.89 -8.78 13.09
N ALA A 81 22.96 -9.70 14.08
CA ALA A 81 24.20 -10.40 14.43
C ALA A 81 24.59 -11.51 13.44
N THR A 82 23.74 -11.85 12.48
CA THR A 82 24.03 -12.85 11.45
C THR A 82 24.66 -12.20 10.21
N LYS A 83 25.28 -12.98 9.33
CA LYS A 83 25.73 -12.54 8.01
C LYS A 83 24.67 -12.71 6.92
N LEU A 84 23.46 -13.14 7.29
CA LEU A 84 22.39 -13.41 6.33
C LEU A 84 21.90 -12.10 5.68
N PRO A 85 21.70 -12.04 4.37
CA PRO A 85 21.09 -10.90 3.70
C PRO A 85 19.72 -10.58 4.28
N LEU A 86 19.43 -9.28 4.49
CA LEU A 86 18.22 -8.82 5.14
C LEU A 86 17.57 -7.68 4.33
N ILE A 87 16.34 -7.87 3.91
CA ILE A 87 15.52 -6.85 3.28
C ILE A 87 14.49 -6.37 4.31
N ILE A 88 14.49 -5.08 4.61
CA ILE A 88 13.55 -4.46 5.55
C ILE A 88 12.59 -3.57 4.76
N ARG A 89 11.32 -3.98 4.67
CA ARG A 89 10.28 -3.28 3.95
C ARG A 89 9.40 -2.48 4.89
N PHE A 90 9.25 -1.20 4.62
CA PHE A 90 8.39 -0.28 5.37
C PHE A 90 7.04 -0.13 4.69
N GLY A 91 5.97 -0.57 5.35
CA GLY A 91 4.60 -0.43 4.85
C GLY A 91 3.88 0.83 5.32
N ASN A 92 4.46 1.57 6.28
CA ASN A 92 3.97 2.83 6.84
C ASN A 92 5.07 3.88 6.81
N LEU A 93 4.77 5.11 7.19
CA LEU A 93 5.79 6.13 7.38
C LEU A 93 6.86 5.62 8.36
N VAL A 94 8.09 5.96 8.08
CA VAL A 94 9.27 5.62 8.88
C VAL A 94 10.01 6.90 9.21
N ASP A 95 10.54 7.00 10.42
CA ASP A 95 11.33 8.13 10.87
C ASP A 95 12.84 7.88 10.74
N GLN A 96 13.61 8.96 10.77
CA GLN A 96 15.07 8.90 10.68
C GLN A 96 15.67 8.07 11.81
N SER A 97 15.10 8.13 13.02
CA SER A 97 15.61 7.40 14.18
C SER A 97 15.57 5.89 13.99
N THR A 98 14.55 5.39 13.28
CA THR A 98 14.45 3.97 12.91
C THR A 98 15.56 3.57 11.93
N ILE A 99 15.87 4.41 10.94
CA ILE A 99 16.95 4.17 9.97
C ILE A 99 18.31 4.17 10.68
N ASP A 100 18.57 5.17 11.53
CA ASP A 100 19.79 5.28 12.31
C ASP A 100 19.99 4.09 13.24
N GLN A 101 18.93 3.63 13.89
CA GLN A 101 18.96 2.44 14.74
C GLN A 101 19.35 1.19 13.96
N ILE A 102 18.82 0.98 12.76
CA ILE A 102 19.18 -0.15 11.91
C ILE A 102 20.66 -0.05 11.51
N ALA A 103 21.11 1.12 11.07
CA ALA A 103 22.48 1.36 10.66
C ALA A 103 23.49 1.16 11.81
N ASN A 104 23.11 1.46 13.05
CA ASN A 104 23.94 1.22 14.24
C ASN A 104 24.12 -0.28 14.57
N TYR A 105 23.15 -1.12 14.18
CA TYR A 105 23.30 -2.56 14.38
C TYR A 105 24.12 -3.23 13.27
N ARG A 106 23.85 -2.85 12.02
CA ARG A 106 24.46 -3.45 10.86
C ARG A 106 24.20 -2.62 9.61
N LYS A 107 25.21 -2.48 8.75
CA LYS A 107 25.13 -1.74 7.48
C LYS A 107 25.32 -2.65 6.25
N ASP A 108 26.06 -3.74 6.39
CA ASP A 108 26.37 -4.66 5.30
C ASP A 108 25.26 -5.68 5.07
N ARG A 109 25.04 -6.05 3.83
CA ARG A 109 24.05 -7.05 3.42
C ARG A 109 22.63 -6.77 3.92
N ILE A 110 22.27 -5.49 4.05
CA ILE A 110 20.92 -5.02 4.34
C ILE A 110 20.48 -4.13 3.18
N ALA A 111 19.20 -4.23 2.79
CA ALA A 111 18.51 -3.28 1.93
C ALA A 111 17.25 -2.78 2.63
N LEU A 112 17.01 -1.48 2.56
CA LEU A 112 15.77 -0.85 3.00
C LEU A 112 14.84 -0.71 1.80
N VAL A 113 13.59 -1.10 1.95
CA VAL A 113 12.59 -1.01 0.90
C VAL A 113 11.43 -0.13 1.36
N GLY A 114 11.30 1.03 0.72
CA GLY A 114 10.11 1.88 0.81
C GLY A 114 9.05 1.46 -0.20
N ILE A 115 7.83 1.94 0.00
CA ILE A 115 6.69 1.67 -0.90
C ILE A 115 6.33 2.85 -1.79
N SER A 116 7.01 3.98 -1.65
CA SER A 116 7.00 5.12 -2.57
C SER A 116 8.27 5.96 -2.41
N HIS A 117 8.61 6.74 -3.41
CA HIS A 117 9.70 7.72 -3.32
C HIS A 117 9.36 8.80 -2.29
N ASN A 118 8.12 9.27 -2.25
CA ASN A 118 7.68 10.25 -1.26
C ASN A 118 7.89 9.77 0.18
N GLN A 119 7.67 8.49 0.47
CA GLN A 119 7.91 7.92 1.80
C GLN A 119 9.38 8.02 2.21
N MET A 120 10.31 7.86 1.28
CA MET A 120 11.75 7.73 1.56
C MET A 120 12.55 9.00 1.29
N GLN A 121 12.00 9.99 0.60
CA GLN A 121 12.74 11.16 0.05
C GLN A 121 13.48 12.02 1.09
N ASN A 122 12.98 12.08 2.32
CA ASN A 122 13.55 12.90 3.39
C ASN A 122 14.42 12.10 4.36
N LEU A 123 14.66 10.82 4.09
CA LEU A 123 15.46 9.94 4.95
C LEU A 123 16.90 9.88 4.42
N GLN A 124 17.84 10.02 5.34
CA GLN A 124 19.25 9.80 5.07
C GLN A 124 19.62 8.38 5.49
N SER A 125 20.37 7.68 4.65
CA SER A 125 20.76 6.30 4.95
C SER A 125 22.12 5.97 4.34
N GLU A 126 22.98 5.34 5.15
CA GLU A 126 24.19 4.66 4.67
C GLU A 126 23.88 3.25 4.14
N ILE A 127 22.68 2.73 4.42
CA ILE A 127 22.19 1.47 3.89
C ILE A 127 21.47 1.75 2.58
N PRO A 128 21.66 0.95 1.52
CA PRO A 128 20.96 1.11 0.26
C PRO A 128 19.45 1.13 0.43
N VAL A 129 18.80 2.15 -0.17
CA VAL A 129 17.36 2.34 -0.16
C VAL A 129 16.82 2.06 -1.54
N HIS A 130 15.82 1.18 -1.60
CA HIS A 130 15.07 0.84 -2.81
C HIS A 130 13.62 1.25 -2.65
N VAL A 131 12.95 1.53 -3.76
CA VAL A 131 11.50 1.75 -3.77
C VAL A 131 10.84 0.64 -4.58
N ILE A 132 10.02 -0.16 -3.91
CA ILE A 132 9.20 -1.20 -4.53
C ILE A 132 7.76 -0.94 -4.12
N HIS A 133 6.95 -0.44 -5.04
CA HIS A 133 5.56 -0.08 -4.80
C HIS A 133 4.73 -1.29 -4.32
N ASN A 134 3.60 -0.99 -3.65
CA ASN A 134 2.58 -2.01 -3.45
C ASN A 134 2.02 -2.46 -4.79
N ALA A 135 1.59 -3.71 -4.82
CA ALA A 135 1.07 -4.34 -6.03
C ALA A 135 -0.21 -5.12 -5.74
N ILE A 136 -0.98 -5.34 -6.76
CA ILE A 136 -2.19 -6.17 -6.72
C ILE A 136 -2.11 -7.25 -7.81
N ASP A 137 -2.93 -8.28 -7.69
CA ASP A 137 -3.19 -9.18 -8.81
C ASP A 137 -4.30 -8.60 -9.69
N PRO A 138 -4.00 -8.09 -10.89
CA PRO A 138 -5.00 -7.48 -11.74
C PRO A 138 -6.16 -8.43 -12.11
N LYS A 139 -5.92 -9.74 -12.09
CA LYS A 139 -6.93 -10.76 -12.42
C LYS A 139 -8.08 -10.82 -11.40
N GLN A 140 -7.88 -10.29 -10.18
CA GLN A 140 -8.90 -10.21 -9.15
C GLN A 140 -9.84 -9.01 -9.31
N TYR A 141 -9.60 -8.15 -10.30
CA TYR A 141 -10.36 -6.93 -10.56
C TYR A 141 -11.01 -7.01 -11.94
N SER A 142 -12.34 -6.82 -11.98
CA SER A 142 -13.10 -6.79 -13.22
C SER A 142 -12.79 -5.50 -14.00
N PHE A 143 -12.37 -5.62 -15.23
CA PHE A 143 -12.16 -4.48 -16.12
C PHE A 143 -13.49 -4.02 -16.70
N HIS A 144 -13.74 -2.72 -16.69
CA HIS A 144 -14.89 -2.06 -17.31
C HIS A 144 -14.38 -1.05 -18.35
N SER A 145 -14.69 -1.30 -19.61
CA SER A 145 -14.30 -0.42 -20.72
C SER A 145 -15.02 0.93 -20.71
N GLU A 146 -16.18 1.00 -20.05
CA GLU A 146 -17.01 2.18 -19.97
C GLU A 146 -17.51 2.40 -18.54
N ALA A 147 -17.80 3.65 -18.17
CA ALA A 147 -18.49 4.01 -16.95
C ALA A 147 -19.99 3.66 -17.05
N SER A 148 -20.64 3.51 -15.91
CA SER A 148 -22.08 3.27 -15.85
C SER A 148 -22.90 4.45 -16.37
N SER A 149 -24.11 4.17 -16.83
CA SER A 149 -25.12 5.18 -17.12
C SER A 149 -26.33 4.95 -16.18
N PRO A 150 -26.76 5.96 -15.41
CA PRO A 150 -26.21 7.31 -15.30
C PRO A 150 -24.82 7.37 -14.67
N PRO A 151 -24.02 8.39 -14.99
CA PRO A 151 -22.65 8.52 -14.50
C PRO A 151 -22.62 8.89 -13.01
N TYR A 152 -21.58 8.43 -12.27
CA TYR A 152 -21.34 8.80 -10.88
C TYR A 152 -19.84 8.86 -10.57
N LEU A 153 -19.48 9.53 -9.48
CA LEU A 153 -18.15 9.56 -8.89
C LEU A 153 -18.07 8.53 -7.76
N ALA A 154 -16.89 7.96 -7.53
CA ALA A 154 -16.66 7.06 -6.40
C ALA A 154 -15.71 7.69 -5.37
N PHE A 155 -15.94 7.37 -4.10
CA PHE A 155 -14.97 7.51 -3.01
C PHE A 155 -14.86 6.16 -2.30
N LEU A 156 -13.61 5.72 -2.05
CA LEU A 156 -13.35 4.46 -1.34
C LEU A 156 -12.25 4.66 -0.30
N GLY A 157 -12.60 4.54 0.98
CA GLY A 157 -11.65 4.67 2.07
C GLY A 157 -12.31 4.84 3.44
N ARG A 158 -11.49 5.00 4.47
CA ARG A 158 -12.01 5.37 5.79
C ARG A 158 -12.63 6.76 5.74
N LEU A 159 -13.76 6.94 6.41
CA LEU A 159 -14.47 8.23 6.45
C LEU A 159 -13.85 9.12 7.52
N THR A 160 -12.69 9.67 7.22
CA THR A 160 -11.89 10.52 8.11
C THR A 160 -11.43 11.76 7.37
N ARG A 161 -11.18 12.86 8.11
CA ARG A 161 -10.76 14.14 7.52
C ARG A 161 -9.50 13.99 6.66
N ASN A 162 -8.50 13.26 7.12
CA ASN A 162 -7.25 13.05 6.38
C ASN A 162 -7.43 12.31 5.04
N LYS A 163 -8.54 11.59 4.86
CA LYS A 163 -8.90 10.95 3.57
C LYS A 163 -9.66 11.87 2.63
N GLY A 164 -10.13 13.03 3.10
CA GLY A 164 -10.74 14.08 2.28
C GLY A 164 -12.14 13.76 1.78
N ILE A 165 -12.92 12.97 2.55
CA ILE A 165 -14.31 12.66 2.17
C ILE A 165 -15.18 13.91 2.07
N ASP A 166 -14.97 14.88 2.95
CA ASP A 166 -15.62 16.19 2.94
C ASP A 166 -15.39 16.95 1.62
N LEU A 167 -14.17 16.89 1.10
CA LEU A 167 -13.79 17.48 -0.17
C LEU A 167 -14.35 16.74 -1.38
N ALA A 168 -14.44 15.41 -1.29
CA ALA A 168 -15.08 14.60 -2.34
C ALA A 168 -16.57 14.92 -2.45
N ILE A 169 -17.28 15.06 -1.31
CA ILE A 169 -18.69 15.48 -1.27
C ILE A 169 -18.83 16.90 -1.84
N GLU A 170 -17.97 17.84 -1.43
CA GLU A 170 -18.00 19.21 -1.95
C GLU A 170 -17.83 19.23 -3.47
N ALA A 171 -16.87 18.47 -4.00
CA ALA A 171 -16.64 18.41 -5.44
C ALA A 171 -17.85 17.85 -6.20
N ALA A 172 -18.40 16.73 -5.73
CA ALA A 172 -19.58 16.11 -6.33
C ALA A 172 -20.79 17.04 -6.35
N THR A 173 -21.05 17.71 -5.22
CA THR A 173 -22.14 18.69 -5.07
C THR A 173 -21.97 19.88 -6.02
N ARG A 174 -20.76 20.46 -6.11
CA ARG A 174 -20.48 21.59 -7.01
C ARG A 174 -20.64 21.25 -8.49
N ILE A 175 -20.34 20.00 -8.87
CA ILE A 175 -20.47 19.51 -10.27
C ILE A 175 -21.91 19.08 -10.57
N GLY A 176 -22.71 18.73 -9.55
CA GLY A 176 -24.02 18.13 -9.72
C GLY A 176 -23.94 16.70 -10.25
N MET A 177 -22.94 15.92 -9.84
CA MET A 177 -22.76 14.51 -10.21
C MET A 177 -22.89 13.61 -8.98
N PRO A 178 -23.68 12.52 -9.05
CA PRO A 178 -23.82 11.58 -7.92
C PRO A 178 -22.47 11.09 -7.42
N LEU A 179 -22.34 10.93 -6.09
CA LEU A 179 -21.18 10.36 -5.42
C LEU A 179 -21.59 9.13 -4.62
N ARG A 180 -20.96 7.99 -4.93
CA ARG A 180 -21.08 6.77 -4.14
C ARG A 180 -19.87 6.61 -3.24
N ILE A 181 -20.13 6.53 -1.95
CA ILE A 181 -19.09 6.49 -0.90
C ILE A 181 -19.08 5.09 -0.30
N ALA A 182 -17.92 4.41 -0.36
CA ALA A 182 -17.69 3.15 0.32
C ALA A 182 -16.62 3.29 1.39
N GLY A 183 -16.86 2.69 2.55
CA GLY A 183 -15.91 2.66 3.65
C GLY A 183 -16.58 2.72 5.01
N ASN A 184 -15.77 2.65 6.05
CA ASN A 184 -16.22 2.67 7.43
C ASN A 184 -15.74 3.93 8.16
N VAL A 185 -16.48 4.30 9.20
CA VAL A 185 -16.01 5.23 10.23
C VAL A 185 -15.19 4.41 11.23
N PRO A 186 -13.89 4.66 11.39
CA PRO A 186 -13.05 3.84 12.26
C PRO A 186 -13.23 4.22 13.74
N ASP A 187 -13.68 3.29 14.58
CA ASP A 187 -13.82 3.52 16.03
C ASP A 187 -12.46 3.70 16.74
N SER A 188 -11.38 3.20 16.14
CA SER A 188 -10.03 3.29 16.72
C SER A 188 -9.30 4.61 16.44
N GLU A 189 -9.85 5.48 15.60
CA GLU A 189 -9.25 6.77 15.23
C GLU A 189 -9.95 7.90 15.99
N PRO A 190 -9.26 8.59 16.92
CA PRO A 190 -9.87 9.68 17.70
C PRO A 190 -10.45 10.77 16.80
N GLY A 191 -11.65 11.23 17.12
CA GLY A 191 -12.37 12.28 16.38
C GLY A 191 -13.01 11.85 15.05
N ALA A 192 -12.81 10.60 14.59
CA ALA A 192 -13.37 10.14 13.32
C ALA A 192 -14.90 10.11 13.33
N ARG A 193 -15.51 9.66 14.43
CA ARG A 193 -16.98 9.64 14.57
C ARG A 193 -17.55 11.04 14.67
N GLU A 194 -16.95 11.92 15.46
CA GLU A 194 -17.36 13.32 15.58
C GLU A 194 -17.29 14.04 14.22
N PHE A 195 -16.20 13.84 13.48
CA PHE A 195 -16.07 14.38 12.12
C PHE A 195 -17.14 13.83 11.18
N PHE A 196 -17.44 12.53 11.26
CA PHE A 196 -18.49 11.93 10.43
C PHE A 196 -19.86 12.54 10.73
N GLU A 197 -20.25 12.60 12.00
CA GLU A 197 -21.55 13.11 12.44
C GLU A 197 -21.73 14.63 12.17
N SER A 198 -20.64 15.42 12.24
CA SER A 198 -20.72 16.87 12.02
C SER A 198 -20.55 17.30 10.56
N GLU A 199 -19.70 16.61 9.79
CA GLU A 199 -19.27 17.09 8.47
C GLU A 199 -19.73 16.19 7.31
N VAL A 200 -19.95 14.89 7.55
CA VAL A 200 -20.28 13.95 6.48
C VAL A 200 -21.76 13.61 6.49
N GLU A 201 -22.28 13.11 7.62
CA GLU A 201 -23.64 12.60 7.74
C GLU A 201 -24.71 13.62 7.33
N PRO A 202 -24.62 14.93 7.70
CA PRO A 202 -25.60 15.93 7.29
C PRO A 202 -25.66 16.22 5.78
N ARG A 203 -24.63 15.78 5.04
CA ARG A 203 -24.53 15.96 3.59
C ARG A 203 -24.91 14.70 2.80
N LEU A 204 -25.25 13.60 3.51
CA LEU A 204 -25.71 12.37 2.86
C LEU A 204 -27.17 12.51 2.44
N GLY A 205 -27.52 11.81 1.38
CA GLY A 205 -28.86 11.84 0.79
C GLY A 205 -28.86 12.43 -0.62
N GLY A 206 -29.97 12.29 -1.33
CA GLY A 206 -30.05 12.73 -2.73
C GLY A 206 -28.99 12.03 -3.59
N ASP A 207 -28.11 12.84 -4.18
CA ASP A 207 -27.02 12.36 -5.03
C ASP A 207 -25.77 11.88 -4.27
N ILE A 208 -25.73 12.00 -2.94
CA ILE A 208 -24.60 11.60 -2.09
C ILE A 208 -24.98 10.33 -1.31
N GLU A 209 -24.55 9.18 -1.77
CA GLU A 209 -24.89 7.88 -1.22
C GLU A 209 -23.73 7.25 -0.46
N TRP A 210 -23.92 6.94 0.83
CA TRP A 210 -22.97 6.10 1.59
C TRP A 210 -23.48 4.66 1.64
N ILE A 211 -22.76 3.76 0.97
CA ILE A 211 -23.10 2.33 0.87
C ILE A 211 -22.45 1.46 1.97
N GLY A 212 -21.74 2.09 2.91
CA GLY A 212 -21.05 1.37 3.98
C GLY A 212 -19.75 0.69 3.54
N PRO A 213 -19.17 -0.16 4.40
CA PRO A 213 -18.02 -0.97 4.04
C PRO A 213 -18.38 -2.05 3.02
N VAL A 214 -17.52 -2.26 2.02
CA VAL A 214 -17.79 -3.14 0.88
C VAL A 214 -16.80 -4.31 0.80
N GLY A 215 -17.27 -5.47 0.35
CA GLY A 215 -16.42 -6.60 -0.03
C GLY A 215 -15.88 -6.45 -1.46
N ASP A 216 -15.02 -7.40 -1.87
CA ASP A 216 -14.30 -7.31 -3.15
C ASP A 216 -15.23 -7.21 -4.37
N LYS A 217 -16.34 -7.94 -4.41
CA LYS A 217 -17.32 -7.89 -5.52
C LYS A 217 -17.92 -6.49 -5.66
N THR A 218 -18.51 -5.96 -4.59
CA THR A 218 -19.15 -4.63 -4.60
C THR A 218 -18.10 -3.52 -4.84
N LYS A 219 -16.88 -3.69 -4.32
CA LYS A 219 -15.78 -2.77 -4.61
C LYS A 219 -15.46 -2.73 -6.12
N ASN A 220 -15.37 -3.87 -6.78
CA ASN A 220 -15.13 -3.96 -8.22
C ASN A 220 -16.25 -3.29 -9.02
N GLU A 221 -17.51 -3.50 -8.65
CA GLU A 221 -18.66 -2.86 -9.29
C GLU A 221 -18.66 -1.35 -9.08
N LEU A 222 -18.40 -0.89 -7.83
CA LEU A 222 -18.30 0.53 -7.49
C LEU A 222 -17.21 1.23 -8.30
N LEU A 223 -15.99 0.69 -8.31
CA LEU A 223 -14.86 1.30 -9.03
C LEU A 223 -15.03 1.17 -10.54
N GLY A 224 -15.44 0.00 -11.03
CA GLY A 224 -15.59 -0.24 -12.45
C GLY A 224 -16.67 0.63 -13.10
N GLY A 225 -17.78 0.88 -12.41
CA GLY A 225 -18.86 1.72 -12.92
C GLY A 225 -18.64 3.23 -12.79
N ALA A 226 -17.73 3.68 -11.94
CA ALA A 226 -17.50 5.11 -11.71
C ALA A 226 -16.87 5.82 -12.92
N THR A 227 -17.24 7.08 -13.11
CA THR A 227 -16.57 7.98 -14.06
C THR A 227 -15.14 8.27 -13.62
N ALA A 228 -14.94 8.47 -12.32
CA ALA A 228 -13.63 8.62 -11.68
C ALA A 228 -13.73 8.28 -10.20
N LEU A 229 -12.60 7.82 -9.63
CA LEU A 229 -12.39 7.79 -8.19
C LEU A 229 -11.89 9.16 -7.73
N LEU A 230 -12.53 9.77 -6.75
CA LEU A 230 -12.02 10.96 -6.06
C LEU A 230 -11.12 10.54 -4.90
N PHE A 231 -9.90 11.05 -4.88
CA PHE A 231 -8.91 10.78 -3.84
C PHE A 231 -8.25 12.08 -3.34
N PRO A 232 -9.03 12.99 -2.73
CA PRO A 232 -8.54 14.30 -2.26
C PRO A 232 -7.86 14.16 -0.89
N ILE A 233 -6.85 13.32 -0.81
CA ILE A 233 -6.09 12.98 0.39
C ILE A 233 -5.40 14.20 0.99
N GLN A 234 -5.46 14.37 2.32
CA GLN A 234 -4.94 15.55 3.03
C GLN A 234 -3.72 15.23 3.91
N TRP A 235 -3.07 14.11 3.68
CA TRP A 235 -1.85 13.71 4.39
C TRP A 235 -0.89 12.97 3.46
N PRO A 236 0.41 12.88 3.81
CA PRO A 236 1.39 12.20 2.97
C PRO A 236 1.20 10.67 3.01
N GLU A 237 0.21 10.17 2.29
CA GLU A 237 -0.08 8.74 2.17
C GLU A 237 1.14 7.99 1.63
N PRO A 238 1.68 7.00 2.35
CA PRO A 238 2.84 6.24 1.86
C PRO A 238 2.57 5.48 0.58
N PHE A 239 1.39 4.84 0.47
CA PHE A 239 0.90 4.23 -0.77
C PHE A 239 -0.61 3.94 -0.66
N ALA A 240 -1.35 4.37 -1.66
CA ALA A 240 -2.80 4.20 -1.71
C ALA A 240 -3.19 3.02 -2.62
N ASN A 241 -3.43 1.85 -2.04
CA ASN A 241 -3.87 0.67 -2.80
C ASN A 241 -5.15 0.94 -3.59
N VAL A 242 -6.05 1.79 -3.07
CA VAL A 242 -7.31 2.13 -3.73
C VAL A 242 -7.12 2.79 -5.09
N ILE A 243 -6.03 3.55 -5.29
CA ILE A 243 -5.68 4.12 -6.61
C ILE A 243 -5.42 2.97 -7.59
N VAL A 244 -4.56 2.04 -7.22
CA VAL A 244 -4.19 0.90 -8.06
C VAL A 244 -5.40 -0.03 -8.31
N GLU A 245 -6.24 -0.23 -7.31
CA GLU A 245 -7.50 -0.99 -7.43
C GLU A 245 -8.47 -0.33 -8.41
N SER A 246 -8.60 1.00 -8.34
CA SER A 246 -9.43 1.79 -9.28
C SER A 246 -8.92 1.67 -10.72
N LEU A 247 -7.62 1.89 -10.92
CA LEU A 247 -6.99 1.75 -12.24
C LEU A 247 -7.12 0.33 -12.78
N ALA A 248 -7.05 -0.70 -11.92
CA ALA A 248 -7.25 -2.09 -12.32
C ALA A 248 -8.67 -2.35 -12.85
N CYS A 249 -9.67 -1.67 -12.31
CA CYS A 249 -11.05 -1.72 -12.83
C CYS A 249 -11.25 -0.88 -14.12
N GLY A 250 -10.23 -0.15 -14.57
CA GLY A 250 -10.30 0.79 -15.68
C GLY A 250 -10.81 2.19 -15.28
N CYS A 251 -11.01 2.46 -13.99
CA CYS A 251 -11.52 3.73 -13.52
C CYS A 251 -10.37 4.72 -13.27
N PRO A 252 -10.35 5.89 -13.94
CA PRO A 252 -9.35 6.91 -13.71
C PRO A 252 -9.47 7.52 -12.31
N VAL A 253 -8.36 8.06 -11.79
CA VAL A 253 -8.31 8.62 -10.44
C VAL A 253 -8.00 10.12 -10.49
N ILE A 254 -8.74 10.90 -9.72
CA ILE A 254 -8.45 12.32 -9.50
C ILE A 254 -7.99 12.47 -8.05
N GLY A 255 -6.71 12.74 -7.87
CA GLY A 255 -6.09 12.78 -6.54
C GLY A 255 -5.38 14.10 -6.27
N TRP A 256 -5.38 14.50 -4.99
CA TRP A 256 -4.57 15.62 -4.55
C TRP A 256 -3.09 15.29 -4.58
N ASN A 257 -2.27 16.28 -4.93
CA ASN A 257 -0.81 16.18 -5.02
C ASN A 257 -0.16 16.03 -3.64
N HIS A 258 -0.46 14.90 -2.96
CA HIS A 258 0.07 14.56 -1.65
C HIS A 258 0.57 13.11 -1.60
N GLY A 259 1.66 12.89 -0.88
CA GLY A 259 2.20 11.56 -0.66
C GLY A 259 2.53 10.83 -1.96
N CYS A 260 2.06 9.59 -2.08
CA CYS A 260 2.31 8.74 -3.25
C CYS A 260 1.45 9.08 -4.49
N VAL A 261 0.51 10.04 -4.42
CA VAL A 261 -0.44 10.30 -5.52
C VAL A 261 0.25 10.62 -6.85
N PRO A 262 1.30 11.50 -6.90
CA PRO A 262 2.01 11.78 -8.14
C PRO A 262 2.79 10.58 -8.71
N GLU A 263 3.11 9.59 -7.86
CA GLU A 263 3.79 8.37 -8.30
C GLU A 263 2.82 7.32 -8.84
N ALA A 264 1.59 7.29 -8.30
CA ALA A 264 0.59 6.27 -8.61
C ALA A 264 -0.30 6.66 -9.82
N ILE A 265 -0.43 7.95 -10.10
CA ILE A 265 -1.26 8.49 -11.18
C ILE A 265 -0.37 9.11 -12.26
N THR A 266 -0.48 8.63 -13.49
CA THR A 266 0.11 9.29 -14.66
C THR A 266 -0.84 10.37 -15.14
N HIS A 267 -0.51 11.65 -14.83
CA HIS A 267 -1.36 12.82 -15.11
C HIS A 267 -1.76 12.92 -16.57
N GLY A 268 -3.06 13.08 -16.84
CA GLY A 268 -3.63 13.16 -18.18
C GLY A 268 -3.75 11.82 -18.93
N ARG A 269 -3.29 10.71 -18.31
CA ARG A 269 -3.35 9.38 -18.91
C ARG A 269 -4.19 8.40 -18.08
N THR A 270 -3.88 8.25 -16.80
CA THR A 270 -4.62 7.35 -15.90
C THR A 270 -5.46 8.10 -14.86
N GLY A 271 -5.41 9.42 -14.92
CA GLY A 271 -6.13 10.32 -14.03
C GLY A 271 -5.51 11.70 -14.01
N TYR A 272 -5.82 12.45 -12.96
CA TYR A 272 -5.32 13.81 -12.79
C TYR A 272 -4.77 14.01 -11.37
N VAL A 273 -3.57 14.56 -11.27
CA VAL A 273 -2.99 15.05 -10.02
C VAL A 273 -3.29 16.54 -9.95
N VAL A 274 -3.96 16.98 -8.88
CA VAL A 274 -4.49 18.34 -8.75
C VAL A 274 -4.07 18.97 -7.42
N ASN A 275 -4.04 20.33 -7.36
CA ASN A 275 -3.58 21.08 -6.20
C ASN A 275 -4.68 21.96 -5.59
N SER A 276 -5.84 22.03 -6.22
CA SER A 276 -6.94 22.92 -5.80
C SER A 276 -8.30 22.35 -6.19
N MET A 277 -9.35 22.81 -5.49
CA MET A 277 -10.72 22.45 -5.82
C MET A 277 -11.11 22.84 -7.26
N PRO A 278 -10.79 24.04 -7.79
CA PRO A 278 -11.05 24.34 -9.19
C PRO A 278 -10.39 23.36 -10.19
N GLU A 279 -9.15 22.94 -9.93
CA GLU A 279 -8.47 21.93 -10.75
C GLU A 279 -9.18 20.58 -10.66
N LEU A 280 -9.62 20.17 -9.45
CA LEU A 280 -10.36 18.93 -9.26
C LEU A 280 -11.65 18.91 -10.04
N LEU A 281 -12.44 20.01 -10.00
CA LEU A 281 -13.68 20.14 -10.76
C LEU A 281 -13.43 20.03 -12.27
N GLN A 282 -12.40 20.69 -12.79
CA GLN A 282 -12.01 20.59 -14.18
C GLN A 282 -11.54 19.17 -14.55
N ALA A 283 -10.82 18.51 -13.67
CA ALA A 283 -10.35 17.14 -13.87
C ALA A 283 -11.53 16.15 -13.98
N VAL A 284 -12.57 16.31 -13.15
CA VAL A 284 -13.79 15.47 -13.24
C VAL A 284 -14.43 15.58 -14.62
N LEU A 285 -14.59 16.80 -15.16
CA LEU A 285 -15.17 17.02 -16.48
C LEU A 285 -14.37 16.37 -17.61
N ARG A 286 -13.04 16.24 -17.43
CA ARG A 286 -12.12 15.65 -18.42
C ARG A 286 -11.96 14.13 -18.24
N ALA A 287 -12.23 13.58 -17.07
CA ALA A 287 -11.98 12.17 -16.75
C ALA A 287 -12.72 11.21 -17.68
N LYS A 288 -13.92 11.56 -18.14
CA LYS A 288 -14.70 10.76 -19.09
C LYS A 288 -14.02 10.52 -20.44
N ASN A 289 -13.02 11.34 -20.80
CA ASN A 289 -12.28 11.25 -22.07
C ASN A 289 -11.00 10.41 -21.93
N LEU A 290 -10.67 9.94 -20.72
CA LEU A 290 -9.49 9.10 -20.51
C LEU A 290 -9.78 7.67 -20.98
N ASP A 291 -8.77 7.08 -21.63
CA ASP A 291 -8.83 5.68 -22.05
C ASP A 291 -8.68 4.75 -20.82
N ARG A 292 -9.75 4.06 -20.51
CA ARG A 292 -9.82 3.13 -19.37
C ARG A 292 -8.89 1.93 -19.54
N GLN A 293 -8.58 1.54 -20.76
CA GLN A 293 -7.61 0.48 -21.04
C GLN A 293 -6.21 0.89 -20.58
N GLN A 294 -5.83 2.15 -20.77
CA GLN A 294 -4.54 2.66 -20.28
C GLN A 294 -4.44 2.61 -18.76
N CYS A 295 -5.55 2.84 -18.02
CA CYS A 295 -5.57 2.64 -16.56
C CYS A 295 -5.23 1.19 -16.19
N ARG A 296 -5.87 0.23 -16.86
CA ARG A 296 -5.63 -1.20 -16.64
C ARG A 296 -4.20 -1.62 -17.00
N ASP A 297 -3.67 -1.13 -18.09
CA ASP A 297 -2.34 -1.47 -18.57
C ASP A 297 -1.24 -0.89 -17.68
N GLU A 298 -1.43 0.31 -17.14
CA GLU A 298 -0.55 0.89 -16.12
C GLU A 298 -0.38 -0.05 -14.92
N VAL A 299 -1.48 -0.63 -14.42
CA VAL A 299 -1.43 -1.58 -13.31
C VAL A 299 -0.69 -2.86 -13.68
N LYS A 300 -0.92 -3.41 -14.88
CA LYS A 300 -0.22 -4.61 -15.34
C LYS A 300 1.30 -4.39 -15.39
N HIS A 301 1.73 -3.23 -15.88
CA HIS A 301 3.16 -2.94 -16.08
C HIS A 301 3.86 -2.52 -14.79
N ARG A 302 3.23 -1.68 -13.95
CA ARG A 302 3.92 -1.07 -12.81
C ARG A 302 3.52 -1.65 -11.46
N PHE A 303 2.27 -2.07 -11.31
CA PHE A 303 1.69 -2.41 -10.01
C PHE A 303 1.13 -3.83 -9.96
N SER A 304 1.56 -4.72 -10.84
CA SER A 304 1.18 -6.13 -10.80
C SER A 304 1.97 -6.90 -9.75
N SER A 305 1.35 -7.93 -9.18
CA SER A 305 2.03 -8.85 -8.27
C SER A 305 3.23 -9.55 -8.94
N GLU A 306 3.18 -9.75 -10.24
CA GLU A 306 4.28 -10.33 -11.03
C GLU A 306 5.49 -9.39 -11.02
N ASN A 307 5.28 -8.10 -11.34
CA ASN A 307 6.34 -7.09 -11.31
C ASN A 307 6.91 -6.88 -9.89
N LEU A 308 6.07 -6.91 -8.85
CA LEU A 308 6.53 -6.88 -7.46
C LEU A 308 7.53 -8.00 -7.18
N VAL A 309 7.20 -9.22 -7.59
CA VAL A 309 8.03 -10.40 -7.33
C VAL A 309 9.34 -10.32 -8.12
N ASP A 310 9.30 -9.84 -9.38
CA ASP A 310 10.50 -9.64 -10.20
C ASP A 310 11.50 -8.70 -9.51
N GLN A 311 11.03 -7.55 -9.03
CA GLN A 311 11.87 -6.58 -8.32
C GLN A 311 12.46 -7.16 -7.01
N TYR A 312 11.69 -7.98 -6.27
CA TYR A 312 12.23 -8.65 -5.08
C TYR A 312 13.25 -9.73 -5.41
N VAL A 313 13.05 -10.50 -6.48
CA VAL A 313 14.02 -11.51 -6.93
C VAL A 313 15.33 -10.85 -7.34
N GLU A 314 15.27 -9.77 -8.11
CA GLU A 314 16.45 -8.99 -8.50
C GLU A 314 17.20 -8.43 -7.27
N LEU A 315 16.48 -7.86 -6.31
CA LEU A 315 17.06 -7.35 -5.08
C LEU A 315 17.70 -8.47 -4.23
N MET A 316 17.03 -9.62 -4.08
CA MET A 316 17.55 -10.77 -3.36
C MET A 316 18.83 -11.29 -4.01
N ASP A 317 18.83 -11.47 -5.32
CA ASP A 317 19.98 -11.94 -6.10
C ASP A 317 21.18 -10.98 -5.93
N GLY A 318 20.95 -9.68 -6.00
CA GLY A 318 21.97 -8.66 -5.76
C GLY A 318 22.59 -8.77 -4.37
N LEU A 319 21.77 -8.95 -3.33
CA LEU A 319 22.25 -9.09 -1.94
C LEU A 319 22.99 -10.40 -1.67
N ILE A 320 22.60 -11.49 -2.34
CA ILE A 320 23.22 -12.82 -2.15
C ILE A 320 24.56 -12.88 -2.86
N ARG A 321 24.62 -12.44 -4.13
CA ARG A 321 25.81 -12.59 -5.00
C ARG A 321 26.88 -11.54 -4.74
N CYS A 322 26.48 -10.30 -4.41
CA CYS A 322 27.40 -9.20 -4.20
C CYS A 322 26.94 -8.41 -2.97
N PRO A 323 27.62 -8.56 -1.81
CA PRO A 323 27.29 -7.77 -0.66
C PRO A 323 27.45 -6.27 -1.00
N LEU A 324 26.39 -5.49 -0.81
CA LEU A 324 26.39 -4.07 -1.09
C LEU A 324 27.44 -3.37 -0.25
N ILE A 325 28.39 -2.69 -0.91
CA ILE A 325 29.40 -1.87 -0.23
C ILE A 325 28.68 -0.61 0.28
N PRO A 326 28.81 -0.23 1.57
CA PRO A 326 28.23 1.00 2.08
C PRO A 326 28.66 2.21 1.23
N GLY A 327 27.70 3.03 0.78
CA GLY A 327 27.98 4.29 0.08
C GLY A 327 27.99 4.27 -1.45
N LYS A 328 27.71 3.14 -2.13
CA LYS A 328 27.43 3.16 -3.57
C LYS A 328 25.94 2.96 -3.82
N GLN A 329 25.27 4.00 -4.30
CA GLN A 329 23.96 3.89 -4.95
C GLN A 329 24.14 3.04 -6.20
N LEU A 330 23.37 1.97 -6.33
CA LEU A 330 23.16 1.31 -7.61
C LEU A 330 22.38 2.30 -8.49
N ALA A 331 22.94 2.65 -9.62
CA ALA A 331 22.37 3.57 -10.61
C ALA A 331 21.06 3.01 -11.21
#